data_77522e643aab36c9d97a815b367b27e4
#
_entry.id   77522e643aab36c9d97a815b367b27e4
#
_cell.length_a   1.000
_cell.length_b   1.000
_cell.length_c   1.000
_cell.angle_alpha   90.00
_cell.angle_beta   90.00
_cell.angle_gamma   90.00
#
_symmetry.space_group_name_H-M   'P 1'
#
loop_
_entity.id
_entity.type
_entity.pdbx_description
1 polymer ?
#
loop_
_entity_poly.entity_id
_entity_poly.type
_entity_poly.pdbx_seq_one_letter_code
_entity_poly.pdbx_strand_id
1 'polypeptide(L)'
;MDLFRIKFDYHNIKAILKAERRGISPEGLLLSGGRYDAERMQNEWHQEHRLTASDAARDAAEKAAALLRENDPQGADLVLDAACYAEMAALAAETKSGFLQGYVRQLIDAANLRTAVRAARSGSSEVLPRALLEGGSVSPHGIMMTEPGKLGELFGAGALEKAAALGAAAAGGGSLTAFEKACDEATDAYLAAARRTPFGEETVLCYLAAVENEITAIRIIMTGRQAGLSPEMIRSRLRNAG
;
A
#
# COMPACT_ATOMS: atom_id res chain seq x y z
N MET A 1 13.72 9.30 -6.44
CA MET A 1 13.66 8.98 -4.98
C MET A 1 12.31 9.34 -4.37
N ASP A 2 11.65 10.39 -4.81
CA ASP A 2 10.37 10.85 -4.25
C ASP A 2 9.24 9.82 -4.34
N LEU A 3 9.22 9.01 -5.39
CA LEU A 3 8.28 7.89 -5.55
C LEU A 3 8.22 6.96 -4.32
N PHE A 4 9.35 6.74 -3.64
CA PHE A 4 9.41 5.87 -2.45
C PHE A 4 9.15 6.61 -1.15
N ARG A 5 9.32 7.91 -1.15
CA ARG A 5 9.12 8.78 0.02
C ARG A 5 7.68 9.20 0.21
N ILE A 6 6.90 9.26 -0.87
CA ILE A 6 5.52 9.73 -0.87
C ILE A 6 4.61 8.95 0.09
N LYS A 7 4.82 7.64 0.23
CA LYS A 7 4.06 6.80 1.18
C LYS A 7 4.15 7.29 2.63
N PHE A 8 5.31 7.88 3.01
CA PHE A 8 5.50 8.43 4.35
C PHE A 8 4.77 9.76 4.52
N ASP A 9 4.69 10.60 3.47
CA ASP A 9 3.93 11.84 3.51
C ASP A 9 2.44 11.56 3.79
N TYR A 10 1.84 10.65 3.01
CA TYR A 10 0.44 10.28 3.19
C TYR A 10 0.17 9.53 4.50
N HIS A 11 1.13 8.74 4.99
CA HIS A 11 1.05 8.15 6.33
C HIS A 11 1.00 9.24 7.41
N ASN A 12 1.87 10.23 7.33
CA ASN A 12 1.93 11.34 8.28
C ASN A 12 0.64 12.16 8.24
N ILE A 13 0.11 12.46 7.06
CA ILE A 13 -1.19 13.14 6.91
C ILE A 13 -2.30 12.32 7.61
N LYS A 14 -2.38 11.01 7.38
CA LYS A 14 -3.36 10.15 8.06
C LYS A 14 -3.20 10.18 9.59
N ALA A 15 -1.96 10.12 10.08
CA ALA A 15 -1.66 10.16 11.51
C ALA A 15 -2.10 11.49 12.13
N ILE A 16 -1.76 12.62 11.50
CA ILE A 16 -2.11 13.98 11.96
C ILE A 16 -3.63 14.15 12.04
N LEU A 17 -4.36 13.86 10.95
CA LEU A 17 -5.80 14.04 10.88
C LEU A 17 -6.56 13.16 11.89
N LYS A 18 -6.15 11.90 12.05
CA LYS A 18 -6.78 10.98 13.01
C LYS A 18 -6.47 11.33 14.46
N ALA A 19 -5.25 11.80 14.74
CA ALA A 19 -4.87 12.25 16.06
C ALA A 19 -5.65 13.52 16.47
N GLU A 20 -5.75 14.51 15.57
CA GLU A 20 -6.56 15.71 15.79
C GLU A 20 -8.01 15.35 16.12
N ARG A 21 -8.63 14.47 15.32
CA ARG A 21 -9.99 14.03 15.59
C ARG A 21 -10.19 13.38 16.95
N ARG A 22 -9.16 12.66 17.43
CA ARG A 22 -9.19 11.98 18.75
C ARG A 22 -8.77 12.90 19.89
N GLY A 23 -8.32 14.11 19.60
CA GLY A 23 -7.77 15.03 20.60
C GLY A 23 -6.48 14.51 21.25
N ILE A 24 -5.66 13.74 20.51
CA ILE A 24 -4.38 13.19 21.00
C ILE A 24 -3.22 13.72 20.17
N SER A 25 -2.00 13.69 20.71
CA SER A 25 -0.80 14.00 19.95
C SER A 25 -0.50 12.88 18.94
N PRO A 26 -0.11 13.18 17.68
CA PRO A 26 0.41 12.20 16.75
C PRO A 26 1.86 11.82 17.03
N GLU A 27 2.50 12.37 18.07
CA GLU A 27 3.87 12.07 18.48
C GLU A 27 4.07 10.56 18.64
N GLY A 28 5.16 10.04 18.07
CA GLY A 28 5.42 8.60 18.01
C GLY A 28 4.70 7.84 16.88
N LEU A 29 3.73 8.47 16.18
CA LEU A 29 3.08 7.91 15.00
C LEU A 29 3.66 8.48 13.70
N LEU A 30 4.34 9.62 13.78
CA LEU A 30 4.94 10.25 12.62
C LEU A 30 6.21 9.53 12.19
N LEU A 31 6.39 9.40 10.89
CA LEU A 31 7.53 8.74 10.27
C LEU A 31 8.46 9.78 9.63
N SER A 32 9.75 9.66 9.90
CA SER A 32 10.79 10.37 9.16
C SER A 32 11.03 9.69 7.81
N GLY A 33 11.53 10.42 6.83
CA GLY A 33 11.86 9.88 5.50
C GLY A 33 10.87 10.26 4.40
N GLY A 34 9.81 10.98 4.71
CA GLY A 34 8.95 11.65 3.73
C GLY A 34 9.68 12.71 2.92
N ARG A 35 9.02 13.26 1.90
CA ARG A 35 9.51 14.43 1.13
C ARG A 35 9.42 15.69 1.95
N TYR A 36 8.49 15.73 2.89
CA TYR A 36 8.19 16.85 3.76
C TYR A 36 8.47 16.50 5.21
N ASP A 37 8.84 17.50 6.00
CA ASP A 37 9.09 17.33 7.43
C ASP A 37 7.77 17.10 8.17
N ALA A 38 7.70 16.01 8.92
CA ALA A 38 6.46 15.56 9.57
C ALA A 38 6.03 16.47 10.73
N GLU A 39 6.97 16.98 11.51
CA GLU A 39 6.68 17.89 12.63
C GLU A 39 6.18 19.24 12.12
N ARG A 40 6.78 19.71 11.03
CA ARG A 40 6.32 20.92 10.36
C ARG A 40 4.91 20.75 9.82
N MET A 41 4.61 19.64 9.14
CA MET A 41 3.25 19.33 8.65
C MET A 41 2.24 19.32 9.79
N GLN A 42 2.58 18.71 10.93
CA GLN A 42 1.73 18.71 12.13
C GLN A 42 1.45 20.11 12.65
N ASN A 43 2.49 20.92 12.80
CA ASN A 43 2.37 22.28 13.32
C ASN A 43 1.54 23.19 12.40
N GLU A 44 1.80 23.13 11.09
CA GLU A 44 1.05 23.90 10.08
C GLU A 44 -0.43 23.49 10.05
N TRP A 45 -0.72 22.20 10.14
CA TRP A 45 -2.10 21.72 10.18
C TRP A 45 -2.81 22.18 11.44
N HIS A 46 -2.16 22.08 12.59
CA HIS A 46 -2.75 22.47 13.86
C HIS A 46 -3.03 23.99 13.98
N GLN A 47 -2.15 24.81 13.42
CA GLN A 47 -2.25 26.27 13.52
C GLN A 47 -3.11 26.89 12.40
N GLU A 48 -2.96 26.40 11.17
CA GLU A 48 -3.51 27.05 9.98
C GLU A 48 -4.43 26.14 9.16
N HIS A 49 -4.60 24.89 9.54
CA HIS A 49 -5.25 23.84 8.75
C HIS A 49 -4.67 23.74 7.32
N ARG A 50 -3.38 23.97 7.18
CA ARG A 50 -2.64 23.91 5.93
C ARG A 50 -1.51 22.90 6.05
N LEU A 51 -1.06 22.36 4.92
CA LEU A 51 0.05 21.43 4.87
C LEU A 51 1.09 21.91 3.85
N THR A 52 2.37 21.89 4.25
CA THR A 52 3.47 21.90 3.29
C THR A 52 3.51 20.50 2.65
N ALA A 53 2.83 20.36 1.52
CA ALA A 53 2.70 19.11 0.76
C ALA A 53 2.42 19.44 -0.72
N SER A 54 2.35 18.41 -1.57
CA SER A 54 1.87 18.56 -2.94
C SER A 54 0.41 19.04 -2.98
N ASP A 55 -0.02 19.65 -4.09
CA ASP A 55 -1.39 20.08 -4.27
C ASP A 55 -2.36 18.92 -4.10
N ALA A 56 -2.03 17.77 -4.70
CA ALA A 56 -2.82 16.54 -4.58
C ALA A 56 -2.96 16.07 -3.13
N ALA A 57 -1.88 16.13 -2.36
CA ALA A 57 -1.90 15.72 -0.95
C ALA A 57 -2.70 16.70 -0.08
N ARG A 58 -2.63 18.03 -0.36
CA ARG A 58 -3.44 19.04 0.33
C ARG A 58 -4.93 18.83 0.08
N ASP A 59 -5.33 18.71 -1.19
CA ASP A 59 -6.71 18.48 -1.58
C ASP A 59 -7.27 17.19 -0.95
N ALA A 60 -6.47 16.13 -0.92
CA ALA A 60 -6.86 14.87 -0.30
C ALA A 60 -6.98 15.01 1.23
N ALA A 61 -6.10 15.76 1.88
CA ALA A 61 -6.15 16.00 3.32
C ALA A 61 -7.41 16.78 3.72
N GLU A 62 -7.79 17.81 2.97
CA GLU A 62 -9.02 18.58 3.21
C GLU A 62 -10.27 17.70 3.08
N LYS A 63 -10.35 16.88 2.02
CA LYS A 63 -11.44 15.91 1.82
C LYS A 63 -11.50 14.89 2.94
N ALA A 64 -10.36 14.33 3.33
CA ALA A 64 -10.27 13.36 4.42
C ALA A 64 -10.68 13.98 5.76
N ALA A 65 -10.26 15.22 6.04
CA ALA A 65 -10.68 15.94 7.25
C ALA A 65 -12.21 16.17 7.27
N ALA A 66 -12.83 16.48 6.13
CA ALA A 66 -14.27 16.60 6.03
C ALA A 66 -14.97 15.27 6.37
N LEU A 67 -14.54 14.17 5.77
CA LEU A 67 -15.07 12.83 6.04
C LEU A 67 -14.89 12.40 7.50
N LEU A 68 -13.76 12.75 8.10
CA LEU A 68 -13.55 12.51 9.53
C LEU A 68 -14.54 13.30 10.40
N ARG A 69 -14.91 14.53 10.06
CA ARG A 69 -15.95 15.29 10.76
C ARG A 69 -17.33 14.64 10.62
N GLU A 70 -17.62 14.04 9.46
CA GLU A 70 -18.84 13.27 9.19
C GLU A 70 -18.87 11.87 9.81
N ASN A 71 -17.81 11.50 10.56
CA ASN A 71 -17.66 10.18 11.18
C ASN A 71 -17.45 9.03 10.17
N ASP A 72 -16.84 9.31 8.99
CA ASP A 72 -16.41 8.31 8.00
C ASP A 72 -14.87 8.19 7.95
N PRO A 73 -14.24 7.53 8.94
CA PRO A 73 -12.81 7.34 8.95
C PRO A 73 -12.32 6.41 7.85
N GLN A 74 -13.17 5.48 7.39
CA GLN A 74 -12.86 4.60 6.26
C GLN A 74 -12.80 5.40 4.96
N GLY A 75 -13.77 6.26 4.71
CA GLY A 75 -13.75 7.15 3.54
C GLY A 75 -12.54 8.07 3.52
N ALA A 76 -12.14 8.60 4.69
CA ALA A 76 -10.93 9.41 4.81
C ALA A 76 -9.67 8.63 4.43
N ASP A 77 -9.52 7.37 4.87
CA ASP A 77 -8.41 6.52 4.47
C ASP A 77 -8.42 6.25 2.97
N LEU A 78 -9.58 5.92 2.39
CA LEU A 78 -9.70 5.63 0.96
C LEU A 78 -9.31 6.82 0.07
N VAL A 79 -9.75 8.03 0.43
CA VAL A 79 -9.39 9.26 -0.30
C VAL A 79 -7.87 9.49 -0.28
N LEU A 80 -7.23 9.33 0.88
CA LEU A 80 -5.79 9.51 1.01
C LEU A 80 -5.01 8.41 0.30
N ASP A 81 -5.47 7.15 0.34
CA ASP A 81 -4.84 6.06 -0.40
C ASP A 81 -4.95 6.27 -1.91
N ALA A 82 -6.12 6.64 -2.41
CA ALA A 82 -6.32 6.92 -3.83
C ALA A 82 -5.42 8.06 -4.32
N ALA A 83 -5.31 9.15 -3.56
CA ALA A 83 -4.44 10.28 -3.89
C ALA A 83 -2.95 9.87 -3.86
N CYS A 84 -2.53 9.05 -2.90
CA CYS A 84 -1.17 8.55 -2.80
C CYS A 84 -0.78 7.75 -4.06
N TYR A 85 -1.60 6.79 -4.46
CA TYR A 85 -1.32 5.97 -5.64
C TYR A 85 -1.39 6.76 -6.94
N ALA A 86 -2.33 7.71 -7.06
CA ALA A 86 -2.42 8.59 -8.21
C ALA A 86 -1.17 9.48 -8.35
N GLU A 87 -0.68 10.04 -7.26
CA GLU A 87 0.56 10.84 -7.24
C GLU A 87 1.79 9.97 -7.51
N MET A 88 1.85 8.73 -6.99
CA MET A 88 2.90 7.77 -7.34
C MET A 88 2.91 7.47 -8.84
N ALA A 89 1.75 7.27 -9.45
CA ALA A 89 1.64 7.02 -10.88
C ALA A 89 2.09 8.23 -11.71
N ALA A 90 1.73 9.44 -11.30
CA ALA A 90 2.18 10.68 -11.95
C ALA A 90 3.71 10.84 -11.87
N LEU A 91 4.30 10.66 -10.70
CA LEU A 91 5.75 10.70 -10.51
C LEU A 91 6.48 9.63 -11.34
N ALA A 92 5.93 8.42 -11.41
CA ALA A 92 6.51 7.36 -12.26
C ALA A 92 6.45 7.72 -13.75
N ALA A 93 5.35 8.33 -14.20
CA ALA A 93 5.20 8.79 -15.59
C ALA A 93 6.21 9.88 -15.96
N GLU A 94 6.46 10.84 -15.06
CA GLU A 94 7.46 11.90 -15.25
C GLU A 94 8.87 11.37 -15.48
N THR A 95 9.24 10.25 -14.86
CA THR A 95 10.56 9.63 -15.04
C THR A 95 10.76 9.03 -16.42
N LYS A 96 9.69 8.76 -17.17
CA LYS A 96 9.70 8.00 -18.44
C LYS A 96 10.27 6.59 -18.32
N SER A 97 10.49 6.09 -17.10
CA SER A 97 10.97 4.74 -16.83
C SER A 97 9.83 3.73 -16.93
N GLY A 98 9.92 2.83 -17.90
CA GLY A 98 8.95 1.72 -18.03
C GLY A 98 8.96 0.81 -16.79
N PHE A 99 10.13 0.66 -16.15
CA PHE A 99 10.29 -0.12 -14.93
C PHE A 99 9.54 0.51 -13.75
N LEU A 100 9.70 1.81 -13.50
CA LEU A 100 9.01 2.51 -12.41
C LEU A 100 7.51 2.55 -12.62
N GLN A 101 7.05 2.79 -13.85
CA GLN A 101 5.64 2.74 -14.19
C GLN A 101 5.04 1.33 -14.00
N GLY A 102 5.78 0.28 -14.39
CA GLY A 102 5.40 -1.10 -14.15
C GLY A 102 5.34 -1.44 -12.66
N TYR A 103 6.29 -0.94 -11.87
CA TYR A 103 6.30 -1.11 -10.42
C TYR A 103 5.06 -0.50 -9.76
N VAL A 104 4.70 0.73 -10.11
CA VAL A 104 3.50 1.38 -9.55
C VAL A 104 2.23 0.64 -9.97
N ARG A 105 2.13 0.20 -11.24
CA ARG A 105 1.00 -0.65 -11.67
C ARG A 105 0.89 -1.92 -10.85
N GLN A 106 2.01 -2.60 -10.60
CA GLN A 106 2.05 -3.80 -9.76
C GLN A 106 1.57 -3.53 -8.33
N LEU A 107 1.95 -2.38 -7.74
CA LEU A 107 1.48 -1.97 -6.42
C LEU A 107 -0.03 -1.72 -6.40
N ILE A 108 -0.56 -1.04 -7.42
CA ILE A 108 -2.00 -0.77 -7.57
C ILE A 108 -2.77 -2.09 -7.73
N ASP A 109 -2.32 -2.97 -8.60
CA ASP A 109 -2.95 -4.28 -8.81
C ASP A 109 -2.97 -5.12 -7.52
N ALA A 110 -1.87 -5.12 -6.77
CA ALA A 110 -1.79 -5.82 -5.49
C ALA A 110 -2.74 -5.20 -4.44
N ALA A 111 -2.86 -3.87 -4.40
CA ALA A 111 -3.79 -3.17 -3.50
C ALA A 111 -5.24 -3.47 -3.87
N ASN A 112 -5.58 -3.42 -5.16
CA ASN A 112 -6.91 -3.73 -5.67
C ASN A 112 -7.31 -5.19 -5.40
N LEU A 113 -6.39 -6.13 -5.62
CA LEU A 113 -6.61 -7.54 -5.33
C LEU A 113 -6.87 -7.76 -3.83
N ARG A 114 -6.08 -7.12 -2.95
CA ARG A 114 -6.32 -7.17 -1.50
C ARG A 114 -7.68 -6.60 -1.11
N THR A 115 -8.06 -5.48 -1.71
CA THR A 115 -9.36 -4.84 -1.49
C THR A 115 -10.50 -5.76 -1.89
N ALA A 116 -10.43 -6.37 -3.08
CA ALA A 116 -11.45 -7.28 -3.58
C ALA A 116 -11.60 -8.54 -2.69
N VAL A 117 -10.50 -9.17 -2.30
CA VAL A 117 -10.52 -10.36 -1.43
C VAL A 117 -11.07 -10.04 -0.04
N ARG A 118 -10.67 -8.91 0.55
CA ARG A 118 -11.16 -8.50 1.87
C ARG A 118 -12.64 -8.12 1.84
N ALA A 119 -13.08 -7.41 0.81
CA ALA A 119 -14.48 -7.05 0.61
C ALA A 119 -15.36 -8.31 0.44
N ALA A 120 -14.92 -9.26 -0.39
CA ALA A 120 -15.61 -10.53 -0.56
C ALA A 120 -15.71 -11.32 0.75
N ARG A 121 -14.62 -11.40 1.51
CA ARG A 121 -14.58 -12.13 2.78
C ARG A 121 -15.45 -11.51 3.87
N SER A 122 -15.54 -10.18 3.91
CA SER A 122 -16.38 -9.44 4.88
C SER A 122 -17.83 -9.30 4.44
N GLY A 123 -18.17 -9.64 3.20
CA GLY A 123 -19.49 -9.41 2.62
C GLY A 123 -19.77 -7.93 2.32
N SER A 124 -18.74 -7.09 2.23
CA SER A 124 -18.84 -5.62 2.08
C SER A 124 -18.50 -5.18 0.66
N SER A 125 -19.11 -5.82 -0.35
CA SER A 125 -18.82 -5.51 -1.77
C SER A 125 -19.25 -4.10 -2.19
N GLU A 126 -20.13 -3.47 -1.44
CA GLU A 126 -20.61 -2.08 -1.65
C GLU A 126 -19.48 -1.04 -1.50
N VAL A 127 -18.38 -1.38 -0.84
CA VAL A 127 -17.24 -0.48 -0.68
C VAL A 127 -16.34 -0.42 -1.93
N LEU A 128 -16.40 -1.45 -2.79
CA LEU A 128 -15.48 -1.59 -3.93
C LEU A 128 -15.43 -0.38 -4.86
N PRO A 129 -16.57 0.25 -5.26
CA PRO A 129 -16.53 1.40 -6.16
C PRO A 129 -15.75 2.60 -5.62
N ARG A 130 -15.63 2.70 -4.29
CA ARG A 130 -14.90 3.79 -3.60
C ARG A 130 -13.46 3.40 -3.24
N ALA A 131 -13.17 2.10 -3.17
CA ALA A 131 -11.93 1.58 -2.61
C ALA A 131 -10.94 1.09 -3.67
N LEU A 132 -11.41 0.79 -4.89
CA LEU A 132 -10.54 0.35 -5.97
C LEU A 132 -9.81 1.54 -6.60
N LEU A 133 -8.54 1.31 -6.91
CA LEU A 133 -7.59 2.30 -7.43
C LEU A 133 -7.50 2.20 -8.94
N GLU A 134 -7.45 3.35 -9.62
CA GLU A 134 -7.17 3.43 -11.06
C GLU A 134 -5.66 3.34 -11.34
N GLY A 135 -5.31 2.94 -12.55
CA GLY A 135 -3.92 2.92 -13.03
C GLY A 135 -3.19 1.59 -12.90
N GLY A 136 -3.87 0.54 -12.45
CA GLY A 136 -3.37 -0.84 -12.50
C GLY A 136 -3.45 -1.45 -13.91
N SER A 137 -2.95 -2.67 -14.04
CA SER A 137 -3.10 -3.47 -15.28
C SER A 137 -4.51 -4.06 -15.39
N VAL A 138 -5.18 -4.28 -14.25
CA VAL A 138 -6.55 -4.75 -14.16
C VAL A 138 -7.46 -3.57 -13.79
N SER A 139 -8.50 -3.35 -14.60
CA SER A 139 -9.41 -2.23 -14.36
C SER A 139 -10.30 -2.46 -13.13
N PRO A 140 -10.63 -1.41 -12.35
CA PRO A 140 -11.60 -1.49 -11.25
C PRO A 140 -12.94 -2.10 -11.68
N HIS A 141 -13.43 -1.72 -12.85
CA HIS A 141 -14.66 -2.27 -13.40
C HIS A 141 -14.58 -3.80 -13.60
N GLY A 142 -13.46 -4.28 -14.16
CA GLY A 142 -13.23 -5.72 -14.34
C GLY A 142 -13.27 -6.47 -12.99
N ILE A 143 -12.66 -5.88 -11.95
CA ILE A 143 -12.66 -6.46 -10.60
C ILE A 143 -14.08 -6.51 -10.03
N MET A 144 -14.85 -5.44 -10.14
CA MET A 144 -16.23 -5.38 -9.65
C MET A 144 -17.18 -6.35 -10.33
N MET A 145 -16.93 -6.63 -11.63
CA MET A 145 -17.76 -7.57 -12.41
C MET A 145 -17.34 -9.04 -12.26
N THR A 146 -16.21 -9.30 -11.61
CA THR A 146 -15.67 -10.65 -11.44
C THR A 146 -16.12 -11.27 -10.13
N GLU A 147 -16.63 -12.48 -10.19
CA GLU A 147 -16.93 -13.27 -8.98
C GLU A 147 -15.65 -13.48 -8.16
N PRO A 148 -15.68 -13.35 -6.82
CA PRO A 148 -14.49 -13.48 -5.98
C PRO A 148 -13.69 -14.77 -6.21
N GLY A 149 -14.37 -15.89 -6.50
CA GLY A 149 -13.74 -17.18 -6.82
C GLY A 149 -12.99 -17.21 -8.15
N LYS A 150 -13.23 -16.24 -9.04
CA LYS A 150 -12.62 -16.13 -10.37
C LYS A 150 -11.54 -15.03 -10.46
N LEU A 151 -11.20 -14.41 -9.35
CA LEU A 151 -10.11 -13.40 -9.32
C LEU A 151 -8.78 -13.96 -9.86
N GLY A 152 -8.54 -15.26 -9.67
CA GLY A 152 -7.39 -15.96 -10.25
C GLY A 152 -7.32 -15.89 -11.78
N GLU A 153 -8.46 -15.96 -12.46
CA GLU A 153 -8.54 -15.85 -13.92
C GLU A 153 -8.26 -14.43 -14.40
N LEU A 154 -8.77 -13.44 -13.67
CA LEU A 154 -8.61 -12.03 -14.00
C LEU A 154 -7.15 -11.55 -13.91
N PHE A 155 -6.40 -12.05 -12.93
CA PHE A 155 -4.99 -11.73 -12.69
C PHE A 155 -4.03 -12.82 -13.24
N GLY A 156 -4.54 -13.84 -13.93
CA GLY A 156 -3.84 -15.08 -14.26
C GLY A 156 -2.69 -14.96 -15.28
N ALA A 157 -2.48 -13.79 -15.89
CA ALA A 157 -1.39 -13.58 -16.86
C ALA A 157 -0.26 -12.70 -16.30
N GLY A 158 -0.21 -12.45 -15.00
CA GLY A 158 0.69 -11.48 -14.40
C GLY A 158 1.48 -11.99 -13.20
N ALA A 159 2.31 -11.12 -12.64
CA ALA A 159 3.11 -11.42 -11.44
C ALA A 159 2.23 -11.78 -10.21
N LEU A 160 0.96 -11.41 -10.22
CA LEU A 160 0.00 -11.69 -9.15
C LEU A 160 -0.79 -13.00 -9.33
N GLU A 161 -0.53 -13.82 -10.35
CA GLU A 161 -1.24 -15.07 -10.62
C GLU A 161 -1.39 -15.95 -9.36
N LYS A 162 -0.26 -16.26 -8.72
CA LYS A 162 -0.23 -17.08 -7.48
C LYS A 162 -1.01 -16.40 -6.34
N ALA A 163 -0.84 -15.09 -6.19
CA ALA A 163 -1.55 -14.33 -5.17
C ALA A 163 -3.06 -14.31 -5.42
N ALA A 164 -3.49 -14.16 -6.66
CA ALA A 164 -4.89 -14.13 -7.04
C ALA A 164 -5.57 -15.51 -6.83
N ALA A 165 -4.88 -16.60 -7.14
CA ALA A 165 -5.38 -17.95 -6.85
C ALA A 165 -5.57 -18.18 -5.34
N LEU A 166 -4.59 -17.76 -4.51
CA LEU A 166 -4.71 -17.78 -3.05
C LEU A 166 -5.78 -16.81 -2.54
N GLY A 167 -5.96 -15.68 -3.20
CA GLY A 167 -6.99 -14.69 -2.90
C GLY A 167 -8.39 -15.22 -3.12
N ALA A 168 -8.62 -15.90 -4.23
CA ALA A 168 -9.89 -16.59 -4.52
C ALA A 168 -10.24 -17.63 -3.42
N ALA A 169 -9.25 -18.43 -3.00
CA ALA A 169 -9.41 -19.35 -1.88
C ALA A 169 -9.67 -18.62 -0.55
N ALA A 170 -8.97 -17.51 -0.30
CA ALA A 170 -9.12 -16.71 0.92
C ALA A 170 -10.48 -16.02 1.01
N ALA A 171 -11.05 -15.57 -0.11
CA ALA A 171 -12.40 -15.04 -0.18
C ALA A 171 -13.44 -16.08 0.29
N GLY A 172 -13.22 -17.36 -0.02
CA GLY A 172 -14.04 -18.49 0.42
C GLY A 172 -13.71 -19.04 1.82
N GLY A 173 -12.89 -18.36 2.62
CA GLY A 173 -12.55 -18.79 3.99
C GLY A 173 -11.14 -19.35 4.17
N GLY A 174 -10.33 -19.42 3.13
CA GLY A 174 -8.94 -19.84 3.18
C GLY A 174 -8.02 -18.85 3.94
N SER A 175 -6.71 -19.11 3.91
CA SER A 175 -5.71 -18.33 4.67
C SER A 175 -5.44 -16.95 4.09
N LEU A 176 -5.86 -15.88 4.78
CA LEU A 176 -5.48 -14.51 4.44
C LEU A 176 -3.97 -14.28 4.56
N THR A 177 -3.31 -14.91 5.54
CA THR A 177 -1.86 -14.76 5.73
C THR A 177 -1.07 -15.28 4.53
N ALA A 178 -1.46 -16.43 3.98
CA ALA A 178 -0.82 -16.98 2.78
C ALA A 178 -1.05 -16.07 1.56
N PHE A 179 -2.25 -15.55 1.41
CA PHE A 179 -2.62 -14.61 0.36
C PHE A 179 -1.81 -13.30 0.45
N GLU A 180 -1.79 -12.66 1.62
CA GLU A 180 -1.05 -11.41 1.83
C GLU A 180 0.44 -11.59 1.55
N LYS A 181 1.02 -12.70 2.05
CA LYS A 181 2.41 -13.07 1.76
C LYS A 181 2.66 -13.19 0.25
N ALA A 182 1.77 -13.84 -0.49
CA ALA A 182 1.92 -14.00 -1.93
C ALA A 182 1.84 -12.67 -2.69
N CYS A 183 1.00 -11.72 -2.25
CA CYS A 183 0.97 -10.36 -2.81
C CYS A 183 2.28 -9.61 -2.59
N ASP A 184 2.87 -9.72 -1.40
CA ASP A 184 4.14 -9.11 -1.09
C ASP A 184 5.27 -9.75 -1.91
N GLU A 185 5.34 -11.09 -1.95
CA GLU A 185 6.32 -11.84 -2.73
C GLU A 185 6.26 -11.50 -4.23
N ALA A 186 5.06 -11.26 -4.78
CA ALA A 186 4.91 -10.86 -6.18
C ALA A 186 5.50 -9.47 -6.46
N THR A 187 5.34 -8.53 -5.53
CA THR A 187 5.93 -7.19 -5.62
C THR A 187 7.45 -7.26 -5.48
N ASP A 188 7.94 -8.05 -4.53
CA ASP A 188 9.38 -8.26 -4.32
C ASP A 188 10.04 -8.93 -5.54
N ALA A 189 9.35 -9.90 -6.14
CA ALA A 189 9.83 -10.58 -7.35
C ALA A 189 9.94 -9.63 -8.56
N TYR A 190 9.01 -8.66 -8.69
CA TYR A 190 9.09 -7.62 -9.72
C TYR A 190 10.38 -6.80 -9.57
N LEU A 191 10.67 -6.35 -8.35
CA LEU A 191 11.91 -5.62 -8.06
C LEU A 191 13.15 -6.50 -8.23
N ALA A 192 13.10 -7.75 -7.77
CA ALA A 192 14.22 -8.68 -7.89
C ALA A 192 14.57 -9.03 -9.35
N ALA A 193 13.60 -9.03 -10.26
CA ALA A 193 13.85 -9.27 -11.68
C ALA A 193 14.80 -8.22 -12.30
N ALA A 194 14.81 -7.01 -11.75
CA ALA A 194 15.69 -5.93 -12.17
C ALA A 194 17.17 -6.11 -11.72
N ARG A 195 17.49 -7.06 -10.84
CA ARG A 195 18.89 -7.37 -10.43
C ARG A 195 19.80 -7.74 -11.62
N ARG A 196 19.21 -8.12 -12.76
CA ARG A 196 19.96 -8.48 -13.97
C ARG A 196 20.38 -7.26 -14.79
N THR A 197 19.88 -6.07 -14.45
CA THR A 197 20.24 -4.82 -15.11
C THR A 197 21.47 -4.25 -14.39
N PRO A 198 22.64 -4.15 -15.05
CA PRO A 198 23.91 -3.82 -14.37
C PRO A 198 23.99 -2.34 -13.98
N PHE A 199 23.23 -1.46 -14.64
CA PHE A 199 23.25 -0.01 -14.42
C PHE A 199 21.85 0.56 -14.53
N GLY A 200 21.55 1.61 -13.75
CA GLY A 200 20.27 2.32 -13.81
C GLY A 200 19.61 2.43 -12.45
N GLU A 201 18.43 3.05 -12.44
CA GLU A 201 17.59 3.16 -11.25
C GLU A 201 17.17 1.80 -10.69
N GLU A 202 17.02 0.80 -11.55
CA GLU A 202 16.60 -0.55 -11.18
C GLU A 202 17.52 -1.16 -10.12
N THR A 203 18.83 -0.99 -10.27
CA THR A 203 19.82 -1.53 -9.33
C THR A 203 19.67 -0.91 -7.95
N VAL A 204 19.49 0.42 -7.89
CA VAL A 204 19.28 1.14 -6.63
C VAL A 204 18.00 0.69 -5.95
N LEU A 205 16.93 0.51 -6.73
CA LEU A 205 15.63 0.09 -6.23
C LEU A 205 15.63 -1.34 -5.70
N CYS A 206 16.32 -2.24 -6.39
CA CYS A 206 16.52 -3.60 -5.91
C CYS A 206 17.26 -3.62 -4.57
N TYR A 207 18.27 -2.77 -4.41
CA TYR A 207 19.01 -2.67 -3.15
C TYR A 207 18.10 -2.15 -2.02
N LEU A 208 17.35 -1.07 -2.26
CA LEU A 208 16.42 -0.50 -1.27
C LEU A 208 15.35 -1.51 -0.88
N ALA A 209 14.77 -2.22 -1.84
CA ALA A 209 13.79 -3.27 -1.57
C ALA A 209 14.39 -4.43 -0.74
N ALA A 210 15.64 -4.82 -1.02
CA ALA A 210 16.32 -5.85 -0.24
C ALA A 210 16.51 -5.41 1.22
N VAL A 211 16.89 -4.15 1.46
CA VAL A 211 17.02 -3.59 2.81
C VAL A 211 15.67 -3.51 3.52
N GLU A 212 14.61 -3.05 2.83
CA GLU A 212 13.24 -3.01 3.41
C GLU A 212 12.75 -4.43 3.78
N ASN A 213 13.04 -5.44 2.96
CA ASN A 213 12.71 -6.83 3.22
C ASN A 213 13.48 -7.39 4.42
N GLU A 214 14.76 -7.06 4.57
CA GLU A 214 15.55 -7.46 5.73
C GLU A 214 14.98 -6.83 7.02
N ILE A 215 14.69 -5.53 7.01
CA ILE A 215 14.05 -4.83 8.15
C ILE A 215 12.70 -5.48 8.49
N THR A 216 11.92 -5.82 7.48
CA THR A 216 10.62 -6.48 7.68
C THR A 216 10.77 -7.87 8.29
N ALA A 217 11.75 -8.65 7.82
CA ALA A 217 12.06 -9.97 8.38
C ALA A 217 12.48 -9.88 9.86
N ILE A 218 13.36 -8.93 10.20
CA ILE A 218 13.79 -8.67 11.58
C ILE A 218 12.57 -8.31 12.44
N ARG A 219 11.69 -7.43 11.95
CA ARG A 219 10.47 -7.03 12.67
C ARG A 219 9.53 -8.21 12.90
N ILE A 220 9.30 -9.06 11.89
CA ILE A 220 8.48 -10.28 12.02
C ILE A 220 9.07 -11.22 13.08
N ILE A 221 10.38 -11.42 13.08
CA ILE A 221 11.06 -12.29 14.06
C ILE A 221 10.93 -11.71 15.48
N MET A 222 11.22 -10.43 15.65
CA MET A 222 11.19 -9.79 16.97
C MET A 222 9.77 -9.76 17.55
N THR A 223 8.79 -9.29 16.78
CA THR A 223 7.40 -9.22 17.22
C THR A 223 6.81 -10.62 17.44
N GLY A 224 7.16 -11.58 16.59
CA GLY A 224 6.72 -12.97 16.76
C GLY A 224 7.28 -13.60 18.04
N ARG A 225 8.55 -13.38 18.35
CA ARG A 225 9.15 -13.84 19.60
C ARG A 225 8.53 -13.16 20.82
N GLN A 226 8.31 -11.85 20.77
CA GLN A 226 7.66 -11.10 21.83
C GLN A 226 6.22 -11.58 22.08
N ALA A 227 5.51 -11.97 21.03
CA ALA A 227 4.16 -12.54 21.11
C ALA A 227 4.13 -14.03 21.48
N GLY A 228 5.28 -14.67 21.74
CA GLY A 228 5.38 -16.09 22.10
C GLY A 228 5.03 -17.06 20.98
N LEU A 229 5.13 -16.65 19.71
CA LEU A 229 4.87 -17.54 18.57
C LEU A 229 5.97 -18.62 18.42
N SER A 230 5.59 -19.81 17.97
CA SER A 230 6.55 -20.87 17.68
C SER A 230 7.50 -20.50 16.53
N PRO A 231 8.73 -21.04 16.49
CA PRO A 231 9.65 -20.80 15.38
C PRO A 231 9.06 -21.15 14.01
N GLU A 232 8.25 -22.19 13.92
CA GLU A 232 7.58 -22.62 12.68
C GLU A 232 6.57 -21.56 12.23
N MET A 233 5.79 -21.01 13.16
CA MET A 233 4.82 -19.97 12.88
C MET A 233 5.51 -18.67 12.45
N ILE A 234 6.63 -18.32 13.07
CA ILE A 234 7.45 -17.17 12.64
C ILE A 234 7.99 -17.40 11.24
N ARG A 235 8.59 -18.58 10.96
CA ARG A 235 9.11 -18.90 9.63
C ARG A 235 8.04 -18.86 8.55
N SER A 236 6.82 -19.31 8.83
CA SER A 236 5.71 -19.28 7.86
C SER A 236 5.33 -17.86 7.43
N ARG A 237 5.61 -16.86 8.27
CA ARG A 237 5.33 -15.43 8.01
C ARG A 237 6.48 -14.70 7.32
N LEU A 238 7.70 -15.26 7.36
CA LEU A 238 8.83 -14.67 6.65
C LEU A 238 8.58 -14.73 5.14
N ARG A 239 8.88 -13.63 4.47
CA ARG A 239 8.92 -13.57 3.01
C ARG A 239 10.15 -14.31 2.53
N ASN A 240 10.09 -14.91 1.36
CA ASN A 240 11.27 -15.51 0.74
C ASN A 240 12.19 -14.34 0.35
N ALA A 241 13.27 -14.15 1.12
CA ALA A 241 14.38 -13.33 0.68
C ALA A 241 15.05 -14.08 -0.49
N GLY A 242 14.75 -13.64 -1.72
CA GLY A 242 15.34 -14.20 -2.93
C GLY A 242 16.82 -13.84 -3.09
#